data_3f7c31d020567de5c70233e48e0bb099
#
_entry.id   3f7c31d020567de5c70233e48e0bb099
#
_cell.length_a   1.000
_cell.length_b   1.000
_cell.length_c   1.000
_cell.angle_alpha   90.00
_cell.angle_beta   90.00
_cell.angle_gamma   90.00
#
_symmetry.space_group_name_H-M   'P 1'
#
loop_
_entity.id
_entity.type
_entity.pdbx_description
1 polymer ?
#
loop_
_entity_poly.entity_id
_entity_poly.type
_entity_poly.pdbx_seq_one_letter_code
_entity_poly.pdbx_strand_id
1 'polypeptide(L)'
;MKKNLALSRLIVGLLLTFSVSAVAVVLRNVVKLDSEFFPSFALSGFIILVLAIVLIVAFRNQLDYRIAVPKFNQIWKPVLFGLLTTLVLNILTGIITTVLHGKIEGHPALMKASVLQFVLYTLILAPVAEEHLFRGFLQNYLKPLGDKGITVFHRRISLPVLIAALAFSLSHLGLLASGVGSAFMIRTALFTFVLGTIAGYYQEKYNNIVLAILVHMAGNLLGMIPLVLLNVLKNYM
;
A
#
# COMPACT_ATOMS: atom_id res chain seq x y z
N MET A 1 -5.81 -6.00 -32.88
CA MET A 1 -6.92 -5.91 -31.93
C MET A 1 -6.51 -6.16 -30.48
N LYS A 2 -5.92 -7.30 -30.08
CA LYS A 2 -5.50 -7.59 -28.68
C LYS A 2 -4.51 -6.57 -28.08
N LYS A 3 -3.53 -6.06 -28.86
CA LYS A 3 -2.52 -5.10 -28.37
C LYS A 3 -3.13 -3.74 -28.02
N ASN A 4 -4.10 -3.25 -28.82
CA ASN A 4 -4.78 -2.00 -28.57
C ASN A 4 -5.68 -2.08 -27.32
N LEU A 5 -6.35 -3.21 -27.08
CA LEU A 5 -7.15 -3.46 -25.89
C LEU A 5 -6.28 -3.48 -24.62
N ALA A 6 -5.10 -4.08 -24.68
CA ALA A 6 -4.16 -4.13 -23.56
C ALA A 6 -3.63 -2.73 -23.18
N LEU A 7 -3.28 -1.93 -24.19
CA LEU A 7 -2.83 -0.55 -23.99
C LEU A 7 -3.95 0.34 -23.43
N SER A 8 -5.17 0.21 -23.97
CA SER A 8 -6.34 0.92 -23.45
C SER A 8 -6.60 0.60 -21.98
N ARG A 9 -6.55 -0.68 -21.59
CA ARG A 9 -6.72 -1.08 -20.17
C ARG A 9 -5.62 -0.51 -19.28
N LEU A 10 -4.37 -0.49 -19.75
CA LEU A 10 -3.27 0.10 -19.00
C LEU A 10 -3.52 1.59 -18.73
N ILE A 11 -3.83 2.35 -19.78
CA ILE A 11 -4.07 3.79 -19.66
C ILE A 11 -5.28 4.07 -18.77
N VAL A 12 -6.42 3.44 -19.03
CA VAL A 12 -7.66 3.64 -18.26
C VAL A 12 -7.46 3.21 -16.80
N GLY A 13 -6.85 2.05 -16.56
CA GLY A 13 -6.60 1.56 -15.21
C GLY A 13 -5.73 2.51 -14.39
N LEU A 14 -4.63 3.00 -14.96
CA LEU A 14 -3.75 3.96 -14.29
C LEU A 14 -4.45 5.31 -14.07
N LEU A 15 -5.13 5.84 -15.07
CA LEU A 15 -5.87 7.11 -14.93
C LEU A 15 -6.91 7.03 -13.81
N LEU A 16 -7.74 6.00 -13.77
CA LEU A 16 -8.75 5.83 -12.72
C LEU A 16 -8.10 5.67 -11.34
N THR A 17 -7.04 4.87 -11.23
CA THR A 17 -6.35 4.65 -9.95
C THR A 17 -5.73 5.95 -9.40
N PHE A 18 -5.03 6.71 -10.22
CA PHE A 18 -4.45 7.99 -9.79
C PHE A 18 -5.50 9.06 -9.59
N SER A 19 -6.61 9.06 -10.33
CA SER A 19 -7.75 9.97 -10.08
C SER A 19 -8.37 9.72 -8.70
N VAL A 20 -8.56 8.47 -8.29
CA VAL A 20 -9.04 8.13 -6.94
C VAL A 20 -8.09 8.68 -5.88
N SER A 21 -6.78 8.47 -6.04
CA SER A 21 -5.77 8.96 -5.11
C SER A 21 -5.76 10.50 -5.04
N ALA A 22 -5.87 11.17 -6.18
CA ALA A 22 -5.92 12.63 -6.25
C ALA A 22 -7.19 13.20 -5.59
N VAL A 23 -8.36 12.62 -5.87
CA VAL A 23 -9.64 13.00 -5.24
C VAL A 23 -9.56 12.85 -3.72
N ALA A 24 -8.98 11.76 -3.23
CA ALA A 24 -8.82 11.54 -1.78
C ALA A 24 -7.95 12.62 -1.13
N VAL A 25 -6.85 13.01 -1.78
CA VAL A 25 -5.97 14.09 -1.29
C VAL A 25 -6.68 15.44 -1.31
N VAL A 26 -7.36 15.78 -2.40
CA VAL A 26 -8.10 17.06 -2.53
C VAL A 26 -9.19 17.15 -1.48
N LEU A 27 -10.05 16.13 -1.36
CA LEU A 27 -11.16 16.14 -0.39
C LEU A 27 -10.67 16.21 1.04
N ARG A 28 -9.59 15.50 1.39
CA ARG A 28 -8.96 15.61 2.71
C ARG A 28 -8.55 17.04 3.04
N ASN A 29 -7.98 17.74 2.08
CA ASN A 29 -7.50 19.13 2.28
C ASN A 29 -8.65 20.15 2.34
N VAL A 30 -9.76 19.89 1.64
CA VAL A 30 -10.94 20.77 1.65
C VAL A 30 -11.80 20.58 2.91
N VAL A 31 -12.06 19.32 3.29
CA VAL A 31 -13.03 18.99 4.35
C VAL A 31 -12.45 19.22 5.75
N LYS A 32 -11.12 19.25 5.92
CA LYS A 32 -10.43 19.56 7.19
C LYS A 32 -11.05 18.89 8.44
N LEU A 33 -11.51 17.66 8.29
CA LEU A 33 -11.90 16.84 9.43
C LEU A 33 -10.64 16.43 10.18
N ASP A 34 -10.44 17.03 11.36
CA ASP A 34 -9.36 16.66 12.27
C ASP A 34 -9.90 16.71 13.68
N SER A 35 -10.04 15.56 14.30
CA SER A 35 -10.48 15.41 15.67
C SER A 35 -9.55 14.46 16.41
N GLU A 36 -9.62 14.50 17.73
CA GLU A 36 -8.83 13.61 18.59
C GLU A 36 -9.01 12.12 18.20
N PHE A 37 -10.21 11.74 17.78
CA PHE A 37 -10.49 10.35 17.37
C PHE A 37 -10.24 10.11 15.88
N PHE A 38 -10.62 11.06 15.01
CA PHE A 38 -10.59 10.92 13.55
C PHE A 38 -9.57 11.88 12.91
N PRO A 39 -8.32 11.45 12.71
CA PRO A 39 -7.30 12.29 12.11
C PRO A 39 -7.55 12.50 10.61
N SER A 40 -7.12 13.63 10.08
CA SER A 40 -7.33 14.00 8.67
C SER A 40 -6.84 12.96 7.66
N PHE A 41 -5.78 12.20 7.97
CA PHE A 41 -5.31 11.15 7.09
C PHE A 41 -6.25 9.94 6.98
N ALA A 42 -7.09 9.69 8.01
CA ALA A 42 -8.10 8.62 7.98
C ALA A 42 -9.17 8.88 6.90
N LEU A 43 -9.53 10.15 6.67
CA LEU A 43 -10.49 10.53 5.64
C LEU A 43 -10.03 10.08 4.25
N SER A 44 -8.74 10.22 3.94
CA SER A 44 -8.20 9.73 2.66
C SER A 44 -8.40 8.22 2.50
N GLY A 45 -8.15 7.44 3.55
CA GLY A 45 -8.37 5.98 3.53
C GLY A 45 -9.83 5.62 3.25
N PHE A 46 -10.79 6.29 3.91
CA PHE A 46 -12.22 6.08 3.64
C PHE A 46 -12.62 6.43 2.22
N ILE A 47 -12.16 7.57 1.70
CA ILE A 47 -12.47 7.98 0.32
C ILE A 47 -11.90 6.98 -0.68
N ILE A 48 -10.64 6.56 -0.50
CA ILE A 48 -10.01 5.55 -1.36
C ILE A 48 -10.82 4.26 -1.33
N LEU A 49 -11.22 3.78 -0.14
CA LEU A 49 -11.99 2.55 0.00
C LEU A 49 -13.33 2.62 -0.73
N VAL A 50 -14.09 3.69 -0.51
CA VAL A 50 -15.40 3.87 -1.15
C VAL A 50 -15.25 3.93 -2.67
N LEU A 51 -14.32 4.74 -3.18
CA LEU A 51 -14.12 4.88 -4.62
C LEU A 51 -13.55 3.60 -5.25
N ALA A 52 -12.66 2.87 -4.56
CA ALA A 52 -12.17 1.57 -5.01
C ALA A 52 -13.31 0.54 -5.13
N ILE A 53 -14.23 0.49 -4.16
CA ILE A 53 -15.41 -0.37 -4.22
C ILE A 53 -16.31 0.04 -5.40
N VAL A 54 -16.54 1.34 -5.60
CA VAL A 54 -17.30 1.84 -6.76
C VAL A 54 -16.67 1.37 -8.07
N LEU A 55 -15.35 1.49 -8.22
CA LEU A 55 -14.63 0.99 -9.41
C LEU A 55 -14.78 -0.52 -9.57
N ILE A 56 -14.61 -1.30 -8.50
CA ILE A 56 -14.74 -2.76 -8.53
C ILE A 56 -16.14 -3.15 -8.98
N VAL A 57 -17.17 -2.50 -8.46
CA VAL A 57 -18.56 -2.77 -8.85
C VAL A 57 -18.85 -2.36 -10.29
N ALA A 58 -18.39 -1.17 -10.71
CA ALA A 58 -18.57 -0.66 -12.07
C ALA A 58 -17.89 -1.55 -13.13
N PHE A 59 -16.72 -2.08 -12.81
CA PHE A 59 -15.96 -2.94 -13.72
C PHE A 59 -16.07 -4.44 -13.44
N ARG A 60 -17.01 -4.87 -12.60
CA ARG A 60 -17.13 -6.26 -12.11
C ARG A 60 -17.07 -7.35 -13.20
N ASN A 61 -17.60 -7.07 -14.39
CA ASN A 61 -17.61 -8.02 -15.52
C ASN A 61 -16.20 -8.16 -16.18
N GLN A 62 -15.24 -7.31 -15.80
CA GLN A 62 -13.89 -7.30 -16.34
C GLN A 62 -12.85 -7.68 -15.29
N LEU A 63 -13.28 -7.90 -14.05
CA LEU A 63 -12.42 -8.22 -12.91
C LEU A 63 -12.66 -9.66 -12.45
N ASP A 64 -11.59 -10.33 -12.06
CA ASP A 64 -11.64 -11.59 -11.34
C ASP A 64 -11.37 -11.33 -9.85
N TYR A 65 -12.26 -10.54 -9.25
CA TYR A 65 -12.13 -10.08 -7.87
C TYR A 65 -12.77 -11.06 -6.89
N ARG A 66 -12.01 -11.46 -5.87
CA ARG A 66 -12.50 -12.39 -4.85
C ARG A 66 -12.05 -11.95 -3.45
N ILE A 67 -13.02 -11.99 -2.51
CA ILE A 67 -12.79 -11.95 -1.07
C ILE A 67 -13.18 -13.31 -0.52
N ALA A 68 -12.27 -13.97 0.19
CA ALA A 68 -12.56 -15.24 0.86
C ALA A 68 -11.72 -15.37 2.13
N VAL A 69 -12.22 -16.06 3.14
CA VAL A 69 -11.42 -16.41 4.31
C VAL A 69 -10.32 -17.38 3.87
N PRO A 70 -9.02 -16.98 3.98
CA PRO A 70 -7.93 -17.85 3.55
C PRO A 70 -7.78 -19.04 4.51
N LYS A 71 -7.33 -20.16 3.98
CA LYS A 71 -6.96 -21.31 4.81
C LYS A 71 -5.74 -20.94 5.67
N PHE A 72 -5.65 -21.46 6.88
CA PHE A 72 -4.56 -21.14 7.82
C PHE A 72 -3.16 -21.34 7.20
N ASN A 73 -2.96 -22.41 6.46
CA ASN A 73 -1.70 -22.70 5.77
C ASN A 73 -1.35 -21.70 4.65
N GLN A 74 -2.28 -20.86 4.21
CA GLN A 74 -2.04 -19.83 3.22
C GLN A 74 -1.62 -18.48 3.85
N ILE A 75 -1.84 -18.31 5.17
CA ILE A 75 -1.65 -17.01 5.87
C ILE A 75 -0.20 -16.78 6.26
N TRP A 76 0.50 -17.80 6.79
CA TRP A 76 1.79 -17.62 7.45
C TRP A 76 2.88 -17.07 6.51
N LYS A 77 2.93 -17.52 5.24
CA LYS A 77 3.92 -17.03 4.25
C LYS A 77 3.68 -15.55 3.89
N PRO A 78 2.47 -15.10 3.50
CA PRO A 78 2.17 -13.69 3.30
C PRO A 78 2.59 -12.82 4.48
N VAL A 79 2.19 -13.17 5.70
CA VAL A 79 2.52 -12.42 6.92
C VAL A 79 4.03 -12.39 7.15
N LEU A 80 4.71 -13.54 7.08
CA LEU A 80 6.15 -13.62 7.24
C LEU A 80 6.90 -12.74 6.23
N PHE A 81 6.53 -12.81 4.95
CA PHE A 81 7.19 -12.00 3.92
C PHE A 81 6.88 -10.51 4.08
N GLY A 82 5.69 -10.12 4.53
CA GLY A 82 5.39 -8.74 4.89
C GLY A 82 6.30 -8.22 6.02
N LEU A 83 6.42 -8.97 7.12
CA LEU A 83 7.31 -8.64 8.24
C LEU A 83 8.78 -8.59 7.83
N LEU A 84 9.27 -9.60 7.12
CA LEU A 84 10.67 -9.67 6.69
C LEU A 84 11.02 -8.53 5.74
N THR A 85 10.12 -8.18 4.80
CA THR A 85 10.31 -7.04 3.90
C THR A 85 10.53 -5.76 4.69
N THR A 86 9.67 -5.49 5.66
CA THR A 86 9.77 -4.29 6.48
C THR A 86 11.04 -4.29 7.32
N LEU A 87 11.35 -5.41 7.96
CA LEU A 87 12.56 -5.51 8.78
C LEU A 87 13.83 -5.28 7.95
N VAL A 88 13.98 -6.02 6.86
CA VAL A 88 15.18 -5.97 6.01
C VAL A 88 15.33 -4.60 5.35
N LEU A 89 14.26 -4.07 4.75
CA LEU A 89 14.34 -2.78 4.07
C LEU A 89 14.54 -1.63 5.05
N ASN A 90 13.92 -1.63 6.23
CA ASN A 90 14.16 -0.58 7.22
C ASN A 90 15.59 -0.63 7.76
N ILE A 91 16.17 -1.81 8.01
CA ILE A 91 17.57 -1.93 8.42
C ILE A 91 18.50 -1.41 7.32
N LEU A 92 18.39 -1.94 6.10
CA LEU A 92 19.26 -1.57 4.99
C LEU A 92 19.17 -0.08 4.65
N THR A 93 17.96 0.42 4.45
CA THR A 93 17.76 1.83 4.11
C THR A 93 18.03 2.76 5.27
N GLY A 94 17.82 2.31 6.52
CA GLY A 94 18.20 3.03 7.72
C GLY A 94 19.72 3.23 7.82
N ILE A 95 20.51 2.16 7.65
CA ILE A 95 21.99 2.24 7.62
C ILE A 95 22.44 3.20 6.52
N ILE A 96 21.94 3.02 5.29
CA ILE A 96 22.31 3.88 4.16
C ILE A 96 21.98 5.35 4.46
N THR A 97 20.76 5.63 4.96
CA THR A 97 20.34 7.00 5.28
C THR A 97 21.20 7.62 6.38
N THR A 98 21.52 6.86 7.43
CA THR A 98 22.36 7.36 8.53
C THR A 98 23.76 7.69 8.05
N VAL A 99 24.36 6.84 7.21
CA VAL A 99 25.70 7.06 6.67
C VAL A 99 25.74 8.27 5.73
N LEU A 100 24.73 8.45 4.87
CA LEU A 100 24.71 9.50 3.85
C LEU A 100 24.16 10.84 4.37
N HIS A 101 23.18 10.84 5.27
CA HIS A 101 22.41 12.02 5.66
C HIS A 101 22.38 12.28 7.19
N GLY A 102 22.91 11.37 8.00
CA GLY A 102 23.05 11.53 9.47
C GLY A 102 21.74 11.40 10.26
N LYS A 103 20.55 11.48 9.64
CA LYS A 103 19.24 11.41 10.32
C LYS A 103 18.24 10.56 9.55
N ILE A 104 17.44 9.78 10.30
CA ILE A 104 16.31 9.02 9.76
C ILE A 104 15.03 9.80 10.03
N GLU A 105 14.35 10.21 8.97
CA GLU A 105 13.02 10.82 9.09
C GLU A 105 11.96 9.75 9.34
N GLY A 106 11.03 10.03 10.27
CA GLY A 106 9.83 9.23 10.51
C GLY A 106 8.69 9.60 9.58
N HIS A 107 7.71 8.71 9.45
CA HIS A 107 6.51 8.99 8.65
C HIS A 107 5.68 10.09 9.33
N PRO A 108 5.32 11.21 8.64
CA PRO A 108 4.64 12.36 9.26
C PRO A 108 3.34 12.00 10.01
N ALA A 109 2.52 11.10 9.46
CA ALA A 109 1.28 10.67 10.08
C ALA A 109 1.53 9.86 11.38
N LEU A 110 2.61 9.06 11.44
CA LEU A 110 2.93 8.25 12.62
C LEU A 110 3.44 9.09 13.78
N MET A 111 4.12 10.21 13.50
CA MET A 111 4.66 11.09 14.54
C MET A 111 3.56 11.80 15.35
N LYS A 112 2.33 11.88 14.82
CA LYS A 112 1.19 12.57 15.44
C LYS A 112 0.09 11.63 15.89
N ALA A 113 0.08 10.38 15.46
CA ALA A 113 -0.98 9.43 15.75
C ALA A 113 -0.88 8.86 17.17
N SER A 114 -2.02 8.66 17.84
CA SER A 114 -2.09 7.77 19.00
C SER A 114 -1.96 6.30 18.58
N VAL A 115 -1.70 5.41 19.56
CA VAL A 115 -1.64 3.96 19.30
C VAL A 115 -2.95 3.45 18.71
N LEU A 116 -4.10 3.92 19.25
CA LEU A 116 -5.42 3.55 18.74
C LEU A 116 -5.63 4.02 17.30
N GLN A 117 -5.27 5.26 16.98
CA GLN A 117 -5.35 5.80 15.62
C GLN A 117 -4.44 5.02 14.67
N PHE A 118 -3.24 4.64 15.10
CA PHE A 118 -2.35 3.81 14.30
C PHE A 118 -2.99 2.46 13.97
N VAL A 119 -3.54 1.77 14.97
CA VAL A 119 -4.19 0.46 14.76
C VAL A 119 -5.38 0.58 13.83
N LEU A 120 -6.28 1.52 14.07
CA LEU A 120 -7.50 1.63 13.29
C LEU A 120 -7.24 2.12 11.85
N TYR A 121 -6.38 3.13 11.69
CA TYR A 121 -6.27 3.82 10.41
C TYR A 121 -5.03 3.43 9.60
N THR A 122 -3.90 3.18 10.24
CA THR A 122 -2.67 2.80 9.52
C THR A 122 -2.52 1.29 9.38
N LEU A 123 -2.90 0.53 10.42
CA LEU A 123 -2.75 -0.93 10.36
C LEU A 123 -3.94 -1.62 9.70
N ILE A 124 -5.16 -1.10 9.80
CA ILE A 124 -6.37 -1.73 9.26
C ILE A 124 -6.91 -0.98 8.05
N LEU A 125 -7.35 0.29 8.21
CA LEU A 125 -8.06 1.00 7.14
C LEU A 125 -7.19 1.23 5.90
N ALA A 126 -5.96 1.72 6.06
CA ALA A 126 -5.10 2.00 4.91
C ALA A 126 -4.80 0.74 4.09
N PRO A 127 -4.33 -0.40 4.68
CA PRO A 127 -4.17 -1.64 3.91
C PRO A 127 -5.45 -2.11 3.23
N VAL A 128 -6.60 -2.06 3.91
CA VAL A 128 -7.87 -2.45 3.29
C VAL A 128 -8.19 -1.56 2.09
N ALA A 129 -8.11 -0.23 2.25
CA ALA A 129 -8.44 0.72 1.20
C ALA A 129 -7.49 0.61 -0.01
N GLU A 130 -6.20 0.59 0.26
CA GLU A 130 -5.18 0.61 -0.77
C GLU A 130 -5.11 -0.73 -1.51
N GLU A 131 -5.25 -1.86 -0.82
CA GLU A 131 -5.28 -3.15 -1.50
C GLU A 131 -6.52 -3.32 -2.38
N HIS A 132 -7.69 -2.77 -1.99
CA HIS A 132 -8.87 -2.75 -2.88
C HIS A 132 -8.60 -1.92 -4.14
N LEU A 133 -7.93 -0.78 -4.05
CA LEU A 133 -7.62 0.06 -5.20
C LEU A 133 -6.56 -0.58 -6.10
N PHE A 134 -5.42 -0.99 -5.53
CA PHE A 134 -4.27 -1.43 -6.32
C PHE A 134 -4.35 -2.90 -6.73
N ARG A 135 -4.84 -3.81 -5.87
CA ARG A 135 -4.93 -5.25 -6.18
C ARG A 135 -6.34 -5.66 -6.56
N GLY A 136 -7.34 -5.15 -5.85
CA GLY A 136 -8.75 -5.39 -6.15
C GLY A 136 -9.16 -4.83 -7.52
N PHE A 137 -8.83 -3.58 -7.80
CA PHE A 137 -9.16 -2.94 -9.07
C PHE A 137 -7.99 -3.03 -10.08
N LEU A 138 -6.90 -2.27 -9.89
CA LEU A 138 -5.89 -2.07 -10.94
C LEU A 138 -5.25 -3.38 -11.41
N GLN A 139 -4.69 -4.18 -10.52
CA GLN A 139 -4.03 -5.44 -10.86
C GLN A 139 -4.98 -6.40 -11.58
N ASN A 140 -6.21 -6.57 -11.08
CA ASN A 140 -7.21 -7.43 -11.71
C ASN A 140 -7.68 -6.89 -13.06
N TYR A 141 -7.83 -5.58 -13.21
CA TYR A 141 -8.20 -4.95 -14.48
C TYR A 141 -7.12 -5.17 -15.55
N LEU A 142 -5.85 -5.25 -15.12
CA LEU A 142 -4.70 -5.53 -15.99
C LEU A 142 -4.44 -7.03 -16.21
N LYS A 143 -5.24 -7.93 -15.64
CA LYS A 143 -5.07 -9.39 -15.78
C LYS A 143 -4.83 -9.90 -17.20
N PRO A 144 -5.43 -9.33 -18.28
CA PRO A 144 -5.11 -9.70 -19.66
C PRO A 144 -3.65 -9.49 -20.09
N LEU A 145 -2.85 -8.75 -19.31
CA LEU A 145 -1.39 -8.60 -19.51
C LEU A 145 -0.58 -9.64 -18.72
N GLY A 146 -1.24 -10.57 -18.03
CA GLY A 146 -0.63 -11.53 -17.12
C GLY A 146 0.32 -12.53 -17.76
N ASP A 147 0.26 -12.74 -19.08
CA ASP A 147 1.20 -13.60 -19.81
C ASP A 147 2.63 -13.03 -19.82
N LYS A 148 2.78 -11.72 -19.56
CA LYS A 148 4.07 -11.04 -19.44
C LYS A 148 4.49 -10.95 -17.99
N GLY A 149 5.79 -10.87 -17.74
CA GLY A 149 6.33 -10.75 -16.38
C GLY A 149 7.81 -11.11 -16.33
N ILE A 150 8.32 -11.20 -15.11
CA ILE A 150 9.71 -11.59 -14.81
C ILE A 150 9.72 -12.81 -13.87
N THR A 151 10.82 -13.54 -13.86
CA THR A 151 11.04 -14.64 -12.91
C THR A 151 12.10 -14.22 -11.90
N VAL A 152 11.72 -14.26 -10.61
CA VAL A 152 12.60 -13.92 -9.48
C VAL A 152 12.60 -15.10 -8.51
N PHE A 153 13.77 -15.65 -8.21
CA PHE A 153 13.94 -16.81 -7.31
C PHE A 153 12.93 -17.95 -7.61
N HIS A 154 12.85 -18.36 -8.90
CA HIS A 154 11.94 -19.39 -9.40
C HIS A 154 10.42 -19.07 -9.26
N ARG A 155 10.06 -17.83 -8.93
CA ARG A 155 8.67 -17.35 -8.85
C ARG A 155 8.39 -16.40 -9.99
N ARG A 156 7.31 -16.65 -10.72
CA ARG A 156 6.86 -15.75 -11.76
C ARG A 156 6.09 -14.58 -11.12
N ILE A 157 6.52 -13.37 -11.44
CA ILE A 157 5.85 -12.11 -11.09
C ILE A 157 5.26 -11.55 -12.38
N SER A 158 3.96 -11.47 -12.46
CA SER A 158 3.28 -11.01 -13.69
C SER A 158 3.42 -9.50 -13.89
N LEU A 159 3.25 -9.04 -15.11
CA LEU A 159 3.28 -7.61 -15.43
C LEU A 159 2.19 -6.80 -14.70
N PRO A 160 0.94 -7.28 -14.56
CA PRO A 160 -0.06 -6.64 -13.70
C PRO A 160 0.42 -6.40 -12.26
N VAL A 161 1.07 -7.37 -11.64
CA VAL A 161 1.65 -7.23 -10.29
C VAL A 161 2.69 -6.11 -10.25
N LEU A 162 3.61 -6.10 -11.21
CA LEU A 162 4.68 -5.08 -11.27
C LEU A 162 4.11 -3.66 -11.49
N ILE A 163 3.14 -3.53 -12.40
CA ILE A 163 2.51 -2.24 -12.69
C ILE A 163 1.73 -1.74 -11.47
N ALA A 164 0.94 -2.60 -10.82
CA ALA A 164 0.18 -2.22 -9.64
C ALA A 164 1.10 -1.87 -8.45
N ALA A 165 2.21 -2.59 -8.27
CA ALA A 165 3.21 -2.27 -7.25
C ALA A 165 3.92 -0.94 -7.53
N LEU A 166 4.25 -0.66 -8.79
CA LEU A 166 4.83 0.62 -9.20
C LEU A 166 3.85 1.77 -9.01
N ALA A 167 2.59 1.61 -9.42
CA ALA A 167 1.54 2.61 -9.22
C ALA A 167 1.31 2.89 -7.72
N PHE A 168 1.32 1.84 -6.89
CA PHE A 168 1.24 1.96 -5.43
C PHE A 168 2.44 2.75 -4.86
N SER A 169 3.65 2.44 -5.29
CA SER A 169 4.85 3.19 -4.90
C SER A 169 4.78 4.67 -5.31
N LEU A 170 4.38 4.93 -6.56
CA LEU A 170 4.26 6.29 -7.09
C LEU A 170 3.16 7.11 -6.38
N SER A 171 2.09 6.49 -5.90
CA SER A 171 1.03 7.20 -5.15
C SER A 171 1.56 7.84 -3.86
N HIS A 172 2.65 7.30 -3.29
CA HIS A 172 3.30 7.85 -2.11
C HIS A 172 4.11 9.12 -2.38
N LEU A 173 4.38 9.47 -3.66
CA LEU A 173 5.01 10.74 -4.01
C LEU A 173 4.20 11.96 -3.53
N GLY A 174 2.92 11.79 -3.27
CA GLY A 174 2.08 12.81 -2.62
C GLY A 174 2.60 13.26 -1.25
N LEU A 175 3.42 12.45 -0.57
CA LEU A 175 4.06 12.82 0.70
C LEU A 175 5.08 13.96 0.55
N LEU A 176 5.62 14.18 -0.64
CA LEU A 176 6.50 15.33 -0.91
C LEU A 176 5.81 16.66 -0.57
N ALA A 177 4.51 16.76 -0.78
CA ALA A 177 3.72 17.92 -0.41
C ALA A 177 3.67 18.15 1.12
N SER A 178 4.03 17.15 1.93
CA SER A 178 4.14 17.25 3.40
C SER A 178 5.54 17.67 3.88
N GLY A 179 6.45 18.02 2.96
CA GLY A 179 7.79 18.53 3.28
C GLY A 179 8.81 17.47 3.70
N VAL A 180 8.55 16.18 3.40
CA VAL A 180 9.52 15.11 3.69
C VAL A 180 10.73 15.18 2.74
N GLY A 181 11.90 14.78 3.24
CA GLY A 181 13.12 14.78 2.47
C GLY A 181 13.20 13.70 1.38
N SER A 182 14.11 13.89 0.42
CA SER A 182 14.30 12.95 -0.70
C SER A 182 14.72 11.54 -0.23
N ALA A 183 15.55 11.44 0.80
CA ALA A 183 15.98 10.15 1.37
C ALA A 183 14.78 9.36 1.93
N PHE A 184 13.88 10.04 2.64
CA PHE A 184 12.63 9.44 3.12
C PHE A 184 11.77 8.95 1.95
N MET A 185 11.64 9.75 0.88
CA MET A 185 10.85 9.39 -0.30
C MET A 185 11.39 8.18 -1.04
N ILE A 186 12.71 8.13 -1.27
CA ILE A 186 13.36 6.98 -1.92
C ILE A 186 13.14 5.71 -1.08
N ARG A 187 13.32 5.80 0.24
CA ARG A 187 13.07 4.70 1.16
C ARG A 187 11.62 4.22 1.11
N THR A 188 10.68 5.15 1.16
CA THR A 188 9.24 4.85 1.08
C THR A 188 8.87 4.22 -0.26
N ALA A 189 9.35 4.77 -1.38
CA ALA A 189 9.08 4.25 -2.70
C ALA A 189 9.63 2.82 -2.87
N LEU A 190 10.86 2.57 -2.43
CA LEU A 190 11.46 1.23 -2.47
C LEU A 190 10.66 0.24 -1.60
N PHE A 191 10.34 0.63 -0.37
CA PHE A 191 9.58 -0.18 0.56
C PHE A 191 8.21 -0.55 0.00
N THR A 192 7.43 0.44 -0.46
CA THR A 192 6.07 0.23 -0.97
C THR A 192 6.06 -0.54 -2.29
N PHE A 193 7.08 -0.39 -3.14
CA PHE A 193 7.23 -1.19 -4.36
C PHE A 193 7.48 -2.67 -4.05
N VAL A 194 8.41 -2.99 -3.14
CA VAL A 194 8.72 -4.37 -2.78
C VAL A 194 7.56 -5.01 -2.03
N LEU A 195 7.01 -4.34 -1.01
CA LEU A 195 5.85 -4.81 -0.26
C LEU A 195 4.66 -5.03 -1.20
N GLY A 196 4.44 -4.08 -2.10
CA GLY A 196 3.40 -4.13 -3.11
C GLY A 196 3.55 -5.28 -4.10
N THR A 197 4.77 -5.60 -4.49
CA THR A 197 5.05 -6.76 -5.36
C THR A 197 4.72 -8.08 -4.64
N ILE A 198 5.06 -8.19 -3.36
CA ILE A 198 4.76 -9.38 -2.55
C ILE A 198 3.24 -9.51 -2.34
N ALA A 199 2.56 -8.43 -1.99
CA ALA A 199 1.11 -8.39 -1.82
C ALA A 199 0.39 -8.82 -3.11
N GLY A 200 0.78 -8.24 -4.25
CA GLY A 200 0.23 -8.58 -5.56
C GLY A 200 0.50 -10.03 -5.98
N TYR A 201 1.70 -10.54 -5.72
CA TYR A 201 2.02 -11.94 -5.96
C TYR A 201 1.12 -12.89 -5.18
N TYR A 202 0.89 -12.65 -3.89
CA TYR A 202 0.02 -13.52 -3.09
C TYR A 202 -1.45 -13.39 -3.45
N GLN A 203 -1.91 -12.18 -3.79
CA GLN A 203 -3.26 -11.97 -4.34
C GLN A 203 -3.45 -12.77 -5.62
N GLU A 204 -2.52 -12.68 -6.58
CA GLU A 204 -2.61 -13.39 -7.87
C GLU A 204 -2.55 -14.90 -7.68
N LYS A 205 -1.59 -15.39 -6.86
CA LYS A 205 -1.37 -16.82 -6.62
C LYS A 205 -2.59 -17.54 -6.07
N TYR A 206 -3.36 -16.90 -5.20
CA TYR A 206 -4.51 -17.51 -4.53
C TYR A 206 -5.85 -16.91 -4.98
N ASN A 207 -5.82 -15.94 -5.89
CA ASN A 207 -6.98 -15.16 -6.31
C ASN A 207 -7.80 -14.68 -5.10
N ASN A 208 -7.14 -14.05 -4.13
CA ASN A 208 -7.78 -13.62 -2.88
C ASN A 208 -7.14 -12.34 -2.33
N ILE A 209 -7.92 -11.26 -2.29
CA ILE A 209 -7.47 -9.94 -1.83
C ILE A 209 -7.03 -9.94 -0.36
N VAL A 210 -7.62 -10.79 0.48
CA VAL A 210 -7.31 -10.86 1.92
C VAL A 210 -5.82 -11.16 2.15
N LEU A 211 -5.19 -11.95 1.27
CA LEU A 211 -3.76 -12.24 1.40
C LEU A 211 -2.87 -11.03 1.11
N ALA A 212 -3.27 -10.16 0.19
CA ALA A 212 -2.58 -8.90 -0.04
C ALA A 212 -2.73 -7.96 1.17
N ILE A 213 -3.95 -7.85 1.71
CA ILE A 213 -4.22 -7.07 2.92
C ILE A 213 -3.35 -7.56 4.08
N LEU A 214 -3.23 -8.87 4.29
CA LEU A 214 -2.40 -9.45 5.36
C LEU A 214 -0.90 -9.16 5.18
N VAL A 215 -0.37 -9.20 3.94
CA VAL A 215 1.01 -8.79 3.64
C VAL A 215 1.22 -7.33 4.03
N HIS A 216 0.31 -6.46 3.64
CA HIS A 216 0.40 -5.02 3.89
C HIS A 216 0.26 -4.70 5.39
N MET A 217 -0.72 -5.28 6.08
CA MET A 217 -0.86 -5.15 7.53
C MET A 217 0.41 -5.60 8.26
N ALA A 218 0.97 -6.74 7.89
CA ALA A 218 2.22 -7.25 8.45
C ALA A 218 3.38 -6.29 8.19
N GLY A 219 3.44 -5.69 6.99
CA GLY A 219 4.40 -4.66 6.65
C GLY A 219 4.30 -3.42 7.54
N ASN A 220 3.09 -2.95 7.81
CA ASN A 220 2.85 -1.77 8.64
C ASN A 220 3.03 -2.05 10.15
N LEU A 221 2.90 -3.29 10.59
CA LEU A 221 2.93 -3.65 12.01
C LEU A 221 4.23 -3.22 12.71
N LEU A 222 5.37 -3.34 12.05
CA LEU A 222 6.66 -2.93 12.63
C LEU A 222 6.76 -1.41 12.83
N GLY A 223 5.94 -0.60 12.15
CA GLY A 223 5.81 0.83 12.40
C GLY A 223 5.23 1.17 13.78
N MET A 224 4.56 0.23 14.45
CA MET A 224 4.09 0.39 15.83
C MET A 224 5.22 0.49 16.86
N ILE A 225 6.35 -0.16 16.62
CA ILE A 225 7.45 -0.24 17.60
C ILE A 225 7.93 1.15 18.04
N PRO A 226 8.35 2.05 17.13
CA PRO A 226 8.76 3.39 17.52
C PRO A 226 7.65 4.17 18.20
N LEU A 227 6.39 4.03 17.77
CA LEU A 227 5.27 4.73 18.34
C LEU A 227 5.00 4.32 19.78
N VAL A 228 5.01 3.02 20.07
CA VAL A 228 4.83 2.49 21.43
C VAL A 228 5.98 2.94 22.32
N LEU A 229 7.23 2.84 21.87
CA LEU A 229 8.40 3.27 22.63
C LEU A 229 8.33 4.77 22.97
N LEU A 230 7.95 5.62 22.02
CA LEU A 230 7.79 7.06 22.27
C LEU A 230 6.68 7.37 23.28
N ASN A 231 5.55 6.65 23.23
CA ASN A 231 4.47 6.83 24.21
C ASN A 231 4.88 6.34 25.61
N VAL A 232 5.60 5.23 25.71
CA VAL A 232 6.13 4.74 26.98
C VAL A 232 7.11 5.76 27.57
N LEU A 233 8.09 6.23 26.81
CA LEU A 233 9.07 7.20 27.29
C LEU A 233 8.43 8.51 27.76
N LYS A 234 7.40 9.01 27.08
CA LYS A 234 6.67 10.22 27.49
C LYS A 234 5.96 10.07 28.84
N ASN A 235 5.59 8.87 29.24
CA ASN A 235 4.92 8.63 30.52
C ASN A 235 5.89 8.48 31.69
N TYR A 236 7.20 8.37 31.44
CA TYR A 236 8.25 8.27 32.44
C TYR A 236 9.14 9.54 32.56
N MET A 237 8.91 10.54 31.71
CA MET A 237 9.52 11.87 31.79
C MET A 237 8.53 12.91 32.27
#